data_9355c9107e4fea9d7d270baddd4798c8
#
_entry.id   9355c9107e4fea9d7d270baddd4798c8
#
_cell.length_a   1.000
_cell.length_b   1.000
_cell.length_c   1.000
_cell.angle_alpha   90.00
_cell.angle_beta   90.00
_cell.angle_gamma   90.00
#
_symmetry.space_group_name_H-M   'P 1'
#
loop_
_entity.id
_entity.type
_entity.pdbx_description
1 polymer ?
#
loop_
_entity_poly.entity_id
_entity_poly.type
_entity_poly.pdbx_seq_one_letter_code
_entity_poly.pdbx_strand_id
1 'polypeptide(L)'
;MRPEDTNDTSGESTDRPIRAVLFDFHGTLAQVEPLRLSVEWAAHVCGVTLGEYRSTVLADALGALGWVGSGQPAKVLPSFAAAWADRDLSEQSHQEAFVGLASGTSGAFEGFADAMYERLCAPETWIAYADTVPTLRALRDRGVPLALVSNIGFDVRPVLKHLEIDDLFDHTILSYEVGWAKPEPAIFLDACIRLGVEPGDALMVGDSMADAAAIDLGIRTLLVPHTEPGERVGIDAVTRLVHRPRA
;
A
#
# COMPACT_ATOMS: atom_id res chain seq x y z
N MET A 1 28.11 -19.51 -50.78
CA MET A 1 28.62 -18.57 -49.73
C MET A 1 27.37 -18.00 -49.07
N ARG A 2 26.98 -18.54 -47.94
CA ARG A 2 25.81 -18.06 -47.14
C ARG A 2 26.36 -17.07 -46.14
N PRO A 3 25.69 -15.93 -45.89
CA PRO A 3 26.08 -15.07 -44.79
C PRO A 3 25.68 -15.72 -43.47
N GLU A 4 26.61 -15.76 -42.53
CA GLU A 4 26.38 -16.18 -41.15
C GLU A 4 25.58 -15.07 -40.45
N ASP A 5 24.36 -15.44 -40.03
CA ASP A 5 23.54 -14.67 -39.11
C ASP A 5 24.19 -14.77 -37.73
N THR A 6 25.01 -13.80 -37.36
CA THR A 6 25.43 -13.57 -35.97
C THR A 6 24.31 -12.86 -35.24
N ASN A 7 23.34 -13.63 -34.80
CA ASN A 7 22.37 -13.14 -33.83
C ASN A 7 23.00 -13.23 -32.42
N ASP A 8 23.85 -12.24 -32.11
CA ASP A 8 24.37 -12.03 -30.76
C ASP A 8 23.26 -11.38 -29.89
N THR A 9 22.30 -12.20 -29.48
CA THR A 9 21.46 -11.89 -28.32
C THR A 9 22.28 -12.23 -27.09
N SER A 10 23.26 -11.36 -26.76
CA SER A 10 23.82 -11.33 -25.41
C SER A 10 22.70 -11.02 -24.46
N GLY A 11 22.10 -12.05 -23.87
CA GLY A 11 21.17 -11.93 -22.76
C GLY A 11 21.87 -11.17 -21.66
N GLU A 12 21.47 -9.92 -21.45
CA GLU A 12 21.88 -9.18 -20.27
C GLU A 12 21.52 -10.01 -19.05
N SER A 13 22.54 -10.44 -18.33
CA SER A 13 22.43 -11.25 -17.13
C SER A 13 21.47 -10.57 -16.16
N THR A 14 20.43 -11.31 -15.74
CA THR A 14 19.49 -10.93 -14.68
C THR A 14 20.15 -10.84 -13.28
N ASP A 15 21.49 -10.85 -13.24
CA ASP A 15 22.33 -10.94 -12.03
C ASP A 15 22.84 -9.57 -11.53
N ARG A 16 22.12 -8.48 -11.85
CA ARG A 16 22.43 -7.17 -11.24
C ARG A 16 22.10 -7.22 -9.74
N PRO A 17 22.97 -6.71 -8.86
CA PRO A 17 22.67 -6.68 -7.43
C PRO A 17 21.50 -5.73 -7.15
N ILE A 18 20.60 -6.11 -6.25
CA ILE A 18 19.59 -5.19 -5.73
C ILE A 18 20.30 -4.20 -4.80
N ARG A 19 20.16 -2.91 -5.11
CA ARG A 19 20.84 -1.81 -4.40
C ARG A 19 19.87 -0.92 -3.62
N ALA A 20 18.57 -0.95 -3.96
CA ALA A 20 17.52 -0.20 -3.27
C ALA A 20 16.22 -0.99 -3.24
N VAL A 21 15.34 -0.70 -2.29
CA VAL A 21 14.03 -1.36 -2.18
C VAL A 21 12.93 -0.31 -2.11
N LEU A 22 11.92 -0.49 -2.94
CA LEU A 22 10.67 0.25 -2.96
C LEU A 22 9.61 -0.61 -2.25
N PHE A 23 8.94 -0.08 -1.26
CA PHE A 23 7.87 -0.78 -0.56
C PHE A 23 6.53 -0.10 -0.83
N ASP A 24 5.53 -0.87 -1.17
CA ASP A 24 4.14 -0.47 -1.00
C ASP A 24 3.79 -0.42 0.50
N PHE A 25 2.65 0.22 0.84
CA PHE A 25 2.23 0.40 2.22
C PHE A 25 1.13 -0.58 2.64
N HIS A 26 -0.10 -0.39 2.12
CA HIS A 26 -1.27 -1.15 2.53
C HIS A 26 -1.23 -2.57 1.93
N GLY A 27 -1.38 -3.58 2.78
CA GLY A 27 -1.27 -4.98 2.35
C GLY A 27 0.18 -5.50 2.27
N THR A 28 1.16 -4.60 2.36
CA THR A 28 2.60 -4.93 2.28
C THR A 28 3.34 -4.70 3.59
N LEU A 29 3.21 -3.52 4.18
CA LEU A 29 3.86 -3.14 5.45
C LEU A 29 2.87 -3.11 6.61
N ALA A 30 1.64 -2.74 6.34
CA ALA A 30 0.58 -2.61 7.33
C ALA A 30 -0.78 -2.96 6.74
N GLN A 31 -1.71 -3.26 7.63
CA GLN A 31 -3.12 -3.49 7.33
C GLN A 31 -3.97 -2.67 8.29
N VAL A 32 -5.20 -2.33 7.90
CA VAL A 32 -6.17 -1.74 8.81
C VAL A 32 -6.65 -2.75 9.84
N GLU A 33 -7.08 -2.27 11.00
CA GLU A 33 -7.68 -3.09 12.06
C GLU A 33 -8.91 -3.87 11.53
N PRO A 34 -9.33 -4.93 12.21
CA PRO A 34 -10.58 -5.63 11.89
C PRO A 34 -11.76 -4.67 11.80
N LEU A 35 -12.48 -4.70 10.68
CA LEU A 35 -13.54 -3.73 10.33
C LEU A 35 -14.59 -3.53 11.42
N ARG A 36 -14.89 -4.57 12.21
CA ARG A 36 -15.80 -4.47 13.35
C ARG A 36 -15.34 -3.44 14.39
N LEU A 37 -14.02 -3.31 14.63
CA LEU A 37 -13.50 -2.34 15.59
C LEU A 37 -13.69 -0.90 15.08
N SER A 38 -13.46 -0.66 13.79
CA SER A 38 -13.73 0.63 13.15
C SER A 38 -15.23 1.00 13.23
N VAL A 39 -16.12 0.03 13.01
CA VAL A 39 -17.58 0.22 13.14
C VAL A 39 -17.98 0.55 14.58
N GLU A 40 -17.42 -0.12 15.57
CA GLU A 40 -17.67 0.14 16.99
C GLU A 40 -17.16 1.54 17.40
N TRP A 41 -15.99 1.93 16.90
CA TRP A 41 -15.47 3.27 17.11
C TRP A 41 -16.37 4.33 16.48
N ALA A 42 -16.81 4.14 15.23
CA ALA A 42 -17.72 5.05 14.55
C ALA A 42 -19.06 5.19 15.31
N ALA A 43 -19.59 4.10 15.82
CA ALA A 43 -20.81 4.14 16.66
C ALA A 43 -20.58 4.95 17.94
N HIS A 44 -19.45 4.74 18.62
CA HIS A 44 -19.10 5.45 19.84
C HIS A 44 -19.04 6.98 19.61
N VAL A 45 -18.31 7.44 18.59
CA VAL A 45 -18.16 8.87 18.32
C VAL A 45 -19.47 9.53 17.87
N CYS A 46 -20.35 8.77 17.21
CA CYS A 46 -21.70 9.23 16.82
C CYS A 46 -22.74 9.09 17.95
N GLY A 47 -22.35 8.66 19.16
CA GLY A 47 -23.27 8.48 20.30
C GLY A 47 -24.25 7.33 20.12
N VAL A 48 -23.95 6.36 19.26
CA VAL A 48 -24.81 5.20 19.00
C VAL A 48 -24.31 3.99 19.79
N THR A 49 -25.21 3.34 20.52
CA THR A 49 -24.89 2.08 21.20
C THR A 49 -25.20 0.91 20.27
N LEU A 50 -24.17 0.16 19.90
CA LEU A 50 -24.27 -1.08 19.14
C LEU A 50 -23.98 -2.28 20.05
N GLY A 51 -24.80 -3.33 19.94
CA GLY A 51 -24.43 -4.65 20.47
C GLY A 51 -23.55 -5.39 19.47
N GLU A 52 -22.78 -6.36 19.94
CA GLU A 52 -21.80 -7.14 19.16
C GLU A 52 -22.37 -7.66 17.82
N TYR A 53 -23.59 -8.22 17.85
CA TYR A 53 -24.27 -8.71 16.64
C TYR A 53 -24.46 -7.59 15.58
N ARG A 54 -24.91 -6.40 16.00
CA ARG A 54 -25.12 -5.28 15.07
C ARG A 54 -23.80 -4.73 14.52
N SER A 55 -22.75 -4.67 15.34
CA SER A 55 -21.42 -4.28 14.89
C SER A 55 -20.90 -5.22 13.82
N THR A 56 -21.06 -6.53 14.02
CA THR A 56 -20.67 -7.55 13.05
C THR A 56 -21.48 -7.41 11.75
N VAL A 57 -22.80 -7.28 11.82
CA VAL A 57 -23.64 -7.12 10.62
C VAL A 57 -23.28 -5.86 9.82
N LEU A 58 -23.00 -4.74 10.49
CA LEU A 58 -22.56 -3.52 9.80
C LEU A 58 -21.16 -3.67 9.18
N ALA A 59 -20.24 -4.32 9.88
CA ALA A 59 -18.91 -4.60 9.36
C ALA A 59 -18.98 -5.51 8.12
N ASP A 60 -19.78 -6.57 8.17
CA ASP A 60 -19.99 -7.48 7.03
C ASP A 60 -20.63 -6.74 5.84
N ALA A 61 -21.63 -5.87 6.11
CA ALA A 61 -22.29 -5.09 5.07
C ALA A 61 -21.33 -4.11 4.40
N LEU A 62 -20.50 -3.40 5.17
CA LEU A 62 -19.48 -2.49 4.65
C LEU A 62 -18.36 -3.27 3.93
N GLY A 63 -17.89 -4.37 4.49
CA GLY A 63 -16.92 -5.26 3.86
C GLY A 63 -17.41 -5.81 2.52
N ALA A 64 -18.68 -6.16 2.41
CA ALA A 64 -19.30 -6.60 1.16
C ALA A 64 -19.36 -5.50 0.08
N LEU A 65 -19.21 -4.23 0.44
CA LEU A 65 -19.05 -3.10 -0.48
C LEU A 65 -17.60 -2.92 -0.93
N GLY A 66 -16.64 -3.65 -0.37
CA GLY A 66 -15.23 -3.55 -0.72
C GLY A 66 -14.48 -2.46 0.05
N TRP A 67 -14.83 -2.24 1.32
CA TRP A 67 -14.05 -1.37 2.20
C TRP A 67 -12.62 -1.86 2.36
N VAL A 68 -11.70 -0.94 2.68
CA VAL A 68 -10.27 -1.25 2.92
C VAL A 68 -10.12 -2.41 3.90
N GLY A 69 -9.25 -3.35 3.59
CA GLY A 69 -9.03 -4.56 4.39
C GLY A 69 -10.05 -5.69 4.22
N SER A 70 -11.15 -5.48 3.45
CA SER A 70 -12.16 -6.52 3.23
C SER A 70 -11.76 -7.60 2.24
N GLY A 71 -10.74 -7.38 1.42
CA GLY A 71 -10.36 -8.27 0.32
C GLY A 71 -11.39 -8.37 -0.81
N GLN A 72 -12.45 -7.54 -0.78
CA GLN A 72 -13.50 -7.52 -1.79
C GLN A 72 -13.34 -6.33 -2.75
N PRO A 73 -13.69 -6.49 -4.05
CA PRO A 73 -13.70 -5.37 -4.97
C PRO A 73 -14.76 -4.33 -4.58
N ALA A 74 -14.41 -3.06 -4.69
CA ALA A 74 -15.31 -1.97 -4.31
C ALA A 74 -16.56 -1.91 -5.20
N LYS A 75 -17.72 -1.75 -4.57
CA LYS A 75 -19.04 -1.58 -5.21
C LYS A 75 -19.48 -0.13 -5.09
N VAL A 76 -18.88 0.71 -5.90
CA VAL A 76 -19.07 2.16 -5.87
C VAL A 76 -20.38 2.54 -6.54
N LEU A 77 -21.17 3.41 -5.90
CA LEU A 77 -22.37 3.98 -6.51
C LEU A 77 -21.96 4.89 -7.70
N PRO A 78 -22.77 4.95 -8.78
CA PRO A 78 -22.43 5.76 -9.97
C PRO A 78 -22.15 7.24 -9.66
N SER A 79 -22.79 7.81 -8.63
CA SER A 79 -22.57 9.18 -8.17
C SER A 79 -21.17 9.46 -7.65
N PHE A 80 -20.46 8.44 -7.21
CA PHE A 80 -19.08 8.54 -6.68
C PHE A 80 -18.02 7.94 -7.60
N ALA A 81 -18.38 7.50 -8.79
CA ALA A 81 -17.46 6.81 -9.70
C ALA A 81 -16.27 7.68 -10.12
N ALA A 82 -16.47 8.98 -10.32
CA ALA A 82 -15.38 9.91 -10.64
C ALA A 82 -14.41 10.07 -9.46
N ALA A 83 -14.94 10.34 -8.26
CA ALA A 83 -14.12 10.44 -7.05
C ALA A 83 -13.35 9.13 -6.79
N TRP A 84 -13.99 7.99 -7.04
CA TRP A 84 -13.33 6.69 -6.89
C TRP A 84 -12.17 6.49 -7.88
N ALA A 85 -12.33 6.96 -9.12
CA ALA A 85 -11.25 6.87 -10.12
C ALA A 85 -10.02 7.69 -9.70
N ASP A 86 -10.25 8.86 -9.10
CA ASP A 86 -9.19 9.80 -8.71
C ASP A 86 -8.82 9.74 -7.21
N ARG A 87 -9.33 8.74 -6.46
CA ARG A 87 -9.19 8.65 -4.99
C ARG A 87 -7.74 8.64 -4.50
N ASP A 88 -6.84 8.12 -5.31
CA ASP A 88 -5.42 8.03 -4.97
C ASP A 88 -4.61 9.24 -5.48
N LEU A 89 -5.28 10.23 -6.10
CA LEU A 89 -4.64 11.41 -6.70
C LEU A 89 -4.99 12.74 -6.01
N SER A 90 -5.96 12.75 -5.09
CA SER A 90 -6.27 13.91 -4.28
C SER A 90 -6.97 13.56 -2.97
N GLU A 91 -6.75 14.37 -1.93
CA GLU A 91 -7.41 14.21 -0.62
C GLU A 91 -8.93 14.34 -0.73
N GLN A 92 -9.40 15.30 -1.53
CA GLN A 92 -10.84 15.50 -1.75
C GLN A 92 -11.48 14.27 -2.39
N SER A 93 -10.91 13.77 -3.49
CA SER A 93 -11.45 12.59 -4.18
C SER A 93 -11.39 11.34 -3.28
N HIS A 94 -10.35 11.21 -2.48
CA HIS A 94 -10.23 10.12 -1.50
C HIS A 94 -11.37 10.17 -0.49
N GLN A 95 -11.61 11.34 0.13
CA GLN A 95 -12.70 11.50 1.09
C GLN A 95 -14.05 11.23 0.45
N GLU A 96 -14.36 11.86 -0.69
CA GLU A 96 -15.63 11.68 -1.42
C GLU A 96 -15.86 10.20 -1.79
N ALA A 97 -14.82 9.51 -2.25
CA ALA A 97 -14.90 8.11 -2.66
C ALA A 97 -15.22 7.17 -1.47
N PHE A 98 -14.49 7.31 -0.36
CA PHE A 98 -14.67 6.42 0.79
C PHE A 98 -15.92 6.77 1.61
N VAL A 99 -16.25 8.04 1.79
CA VAL A 99 -17.55 8.44 2.37
C VAL A 99 -18.70 7.95 1.49
N GLY A 100 -18.57 8.09 0.17
CA GLY A 100 -19.56 7.56 -0.77
C GLY A 100 -19.72 6.05 -0.71
N LEU A 101 -18.65 5.30 -0.57
CA LEU A 101 -18.66 3.86 -0.40
C LEU A 101 -19.37 3.47 0.91
N ALA A 102 -18.98 4.09 2.03
CA ALA A 102 -19.56 3.81 3.34
C ALA A 102 -21.05 4.20 3.44
N SER A 103 -21.47 5.25 2.73
CA SER A 103 -22.88 5.68 2.71
C SER A 103 -23.82 4.64 2.09
N GLY A 104 -23.30 3.71 1.30
CA GLY A 104 -24.05 2.57 0.76
C GLY A 104 -24.31 1.44 1.75
N THR A 105 -23.76 1.52 2.98
CA THR A 105 -23.86 0.44 3.97
C THR A 105 -25.28 0.30 4.50
N SER A 106 -25.86 -0.88 4.32
CA SER A 106 -27.21 -1.19 4.84
C SER A 106 -27.21 -1.18 6.36
N GLY A 107 -28.15 -0.42 6.94
CA GLY A 107 -28.29 -0.29 8.39
C GLY A 107 -27.34 0.70 9.05
N ALA A 108 -26.60 1.49 8.27
CA ALA A 108 -25.79 2.61 8.74
C ALA A 108 -26.67 3.63 9.52
N PHE A 109 -26.04 4.32 10.46
CA PHE A 109 -26.65 5.41 11.26
C PHE A 109 -26.14 6.77 10.76
N GLU A 110 -26.76 7.85 11.22
CA GLU A 110 -26.34 9.21 10.91
C GLU A 110 -24.88 9.45 11.34
N GLY A 111 -24.06 10.04 10.46
CA GLY A 111 -22.64 10.27 10.68
C GLY A 111 -21.73 9.06 10.46
N PHE A 112 -22.28 7.86 10.20
CA PHE A 112 -21.49 6.65 10.03
C PHE A 112 -20.41 6.75 8.98
N ALA A 113 -20.73 7.26 7.79
CA ALA A 113 -19.79 7.29 6.67
C ALA A 113 -18.61 8.23 6.93
N ASP A 114 -18.88 9.40 7.50
CA ASP A 114 -17.83 10.36 7.87
C ASP A 114 -16.95 9.81 9.00
N ALA A 115 -17.55 9.20 10.02
CA ALA A 115 -16.81 8.59 11.11
C ALA A 115 -15.94 7.42 10.64
N MET A 116 -16.42 6.61 9.69
CA MET A 116 -15.61 5.53 9.10
C MET A 116 -14.41 6.07 8.31
N TYR A 117 -14.60 7.18 7.59
CA TYR A 117 -13.49 7.84 6.90
C TYR A 117 -12.46 8.45 7.86
N GLU A 118 -12.93 9.14 8.90
CA GLU A 118 -12.05 9.66 9.95
C GLU A 118 -11.24 8.52 10.59
N ARG A 119 -11.89 7.41 10.89
CA ARG A 119 -11.22 6.23 11.44
C ARG A 119 -10.18 5.65 10.48
N LEU A 120 -10.48 5.56 9.17
CA LEU A 120 -9.54 5.08 8.16
C LEU A 120 -8.25 5.90 8.12
N CYS A 121 -8.35 7.23 8.27
CA CYS A 121 -7.20 8.13 8.26
C CYS A 121 -6.47 8.19 9.62
N ALA A 122 -7.06 7.67 10.70
CA ALA A 122 -6.47 7.71 12.03
C ALA A 122 -5.27 6.74 12.14
N PRO A 123 -4.13 7.18 12.71
CA PRO A 123 -2.95 6.32 12.86
C PRO A 123 -3.20 5.00 13.58
N GLU A 124 -4.05 5.01 14.60
CA GLU A 124 -4.35 3.86 15.45
C GLU A 124 -5.13 2.75 14.74
N THR A 125 -5.68 3.03 13.57
CA THR A 125 -6.38 2.05 12.74
C THR A 125 -5.42 1.08 12.05
N TRP A 126 -4.16 1.50 11.89
CA TRP A 126 -3.18 0.76 11.12
C TRP A 126 -2.31 -0.11 12.01
N ILE A 127 -2.14 -1.35 11.62
CA ILE A 127 -1.37 -2.37 12.34
C ILE A 127 -0.28 -2.89 11.41
N ALA A 128 0.99 -2.73 11.81
CA ALA A 128 2.11 -3.29 11.06
C ALA A 128 2.07 -4.81 11.07
N TYR A 129 2.49 -5.44 9.96
CA TYR A 129 2.76 -6.86 9.98
C TYR A 129 3.95 -7.18 10.89
N ALA A 130 3.97 -8.38 11.47
CA ALA A 130 4.95 -8.75 12.49
C ALA A 130 6.41 -8.72 11.97
N ASP A 131 6.62 -8.87 10.67
CA ASP A 131 7.93 -8.83 10.04
C ASP A 131 8.28 -7.47 9.41
N THR A 132 7.41 -6.46 9.48
CA THR A 132 7.66 -5.12 8.92
C THR A 132 8.85 -4.44 9.59
N VAL A 133 8.73 -4.10 10.87
CA VAL A 133 9.77 -3.35 11.58
C VAL A 133 11.12 -4.09 11.59
N PRO A 134 11.16 -5.40 11.89
CA PRO A 134 12.43 -6.15 11.87
C PRO A 134 13.10 -6.15 10.48
N THR A 135 12.32 -6.27 9.41
CA THR A 135 12.84 -6.29 8.04
C THR A 135 13.40 -4.93 7.63
N LEU A 136 12.64 -3.85 7.84
CA LEU A 136 13.09 -2.50 7.50
C LEU A 136 14.35 -2.12 8.26
N ARG A 137 14.43 -2.39 9.56
CA ARG A 137 15.64 -2.17 10.38
C ARG A 137 16.82 -2.97 9.87
N ALA A 138 16.62 -4.25 9.56
CA ALA A 138 17.69 -5.10 9.03
C ALA A 138 18.24 -4.63 7.67
N LEU A 139 17.42 -4.02 6.83
CA LEU A 139 17.84 -3.40 5.57
C LEU A 139 18.60 -2.09 5.82
N ARG A 140 18.11 -1.23 6.71
CA ARG A 140 18.79 0.01 7.13
C ARG A 140 20.16 -0.26 7.73
N ASP A 141 20.29 -1.24 8.60
CA ASP A 141 21.56 -1.65 9.21
C ASP A 141 22.59 -2.11 8.18
N ARG A 142 22.15 -2.54 7.00
CA ARG A 142 23.00 -2.89 5.86
C ARG A 142 23.30 -1.71 4.94
N GLY A 143 22.74 -0.52 5.22
CA GLY A 143 22.89 0.66 4.39
C GLY A 143 22.12 0.59 3.06
N VAL A 144 21.02 -0.16 3.02
CA VAL A 144 20.17 -0.27 1.82
C VAL A 144 19.23 0.92 1.78
N PRO A 145 19.23 1.72 0.71
CA PRO A 145 18.27 2.80 0.51
C PRO A 145 16.84 2.26 0.37
N LEU A 146 15.89 2.88 1.08
CA LEU A 146 14.48 2.48 1.11
C LEU A 146 13.57 3.62 0.71
N ALA A 147 12.57 3.35 -0.13
CA ALA A 147 11.48 4.26 -0.39
C ALA A 147 10.12 3.61 -0.15
N LEU A 148 9.20 4.36 0.43
CA LEU A 148 7.78 4.04 0.42
C LEU A 148 7.17 4.57 -0.87
N VAL A 149 6.38 3.75 -1.59
CA VAL A 149 5.69 4.11 -2.83
C VAL A 149 4.24 3.65 -2.72
N SER A 150 3.34 4.58 -2.36
CA SER A 150 1.96 4.24 -2.04
C SER A 150 0.94 4.96 -2.91
N ASN A 151 -0.05 4.20 -3.38
CA ASN A 151 -1.29 4.75 -3.93
C ASN A 151 -2.21 5.11 -2.76
N ILE A 152 -2.28 6.39 -2.43
CA ILE A 152 -3.01 6.87 -1.26
C ILE A 152 -3.41 8.34 -1.44
N GLY A 153 -4.59 8.72 -0.97
CA GLY A 153 -5.11 10.08 -1.09
C GLY A 153 -5.13 10.85 0.23
N PHE A 154 -4.33 10.45 1.24
CA PHE A 154 -4.14 11.22 2.48
C PHE A 154 -2.70 11.10 2.99
N ASP A 155 -2.30 12.01 3.89
CA ASP A 155 -0.96 11.97 4.47
C ASP A 155 -0.80 10.78 5.43
N VAL A 156 -0.03 9.78 5.00
CA VAL A 156 0.25 8.57 5.78
C VAL A 156 1.39 8.74 6.79
N ARG A 157 2.12 9.85 6.77
CA ARG A 157 3.29 10.06 7.67
C ARG A 157 2.93 9.97 9.16
N PRO A 158 1.77 10.46 9.63
CA PRO A 158 1.33 10.23 11.01
C PRO A 158 1.17 8.73 11.34
N VAL A 159 0.72 7.94 10.36
CA VAL A 159 0.61 6.47 10.49
C VAL A 159 2.01 5.84 10.56
N LEU A 160 2.92 6.20 9.66
CA LEU A 160 4.30 5.69 9.68
C LEU A 160 4.98 5.97 11.03
N LYS A 161 4.75 7.17 11.58
CA LYS A 161 5.26 7.54 12.90
C LYS A 161 4.64 6.72 14.03
N HIS A 162 3.33 6.47 13.98
CA HIS A 162 2.63 5.60 14.93
C HIS A 162 3.18 4.17 14.91
N LEU A 163 3.52 3.68 13.72
CA LEU A 163 4.10 2.35 13.51
C LEU A 163 5.61 2.29 13.77
N GLU A 164 6.26 3.41 14.14
CA GLU A 164 7.72 3.53 14.38
C GLU A 164 8.58 3.12 13.17
N ILE A 165 8.14 3.50 11.96
CA ILE A 165 8.84 3.21 10.70
C ILE A 165 9.10 4.43 9.82
N ASP A 166 8.72 5.63 10.26
CA ASP A 166 8.87 6.87 9.49
C ASP A 166 10.33 7.24 9.20
N ASP A 167 11.23 6.97 10.14
CA ASP A 167 12.68 7.23 10.04
C ASP A 167 13.45 6.12 9.29
N LEU A 168 12.76 5.05 8.88
CA LEU A 168 13.38 3.93 8.17
C LEU A 168 13.40 4.13 6.65
N PHE A 169 12.66 5.08 6.11
CA PHE A 169 12.63 5.41 4.69
C PHE A 169 13.47 6.64 4.39
N ASP A 170 14.25 6.59 3.29
CA ASP A 170 14.96 7.76 2.76
C ASP A 170 13.99 8.69 2.04
N HIS A 171 12.94 8.12 1.40
CA HIS A 171 11.90 8.86 0.70
C HIS A 171 10.52 8.22 0.89
N THR A 172 9.51 9.07 1.02
CA THR A 172 8.08 8.69 1.02
C THR A 172 7.43 9.32 -0.20
N ILE A 173 6.98 8.50 -1.15
CA ILE A 173 6.36 8.89 -2.40
C ILE A 173 4.88 8.52 -2.34
N LEU A 174 4.02 9.52 -2.23
CA LEU A 174 2.57 9.38 -2.13
C LEU A 174 1.92 9.86 -3.43
N SER A 175 1.07 9.05 -4.02
CA SER A 175 0.49 9.30 -5.33
C SER A 175 -0.24 10.65 -5.40
N TYR A 176 -0.96 11.06 -4.35
CA TYR A 176 -1.67 12.34 -4.32
C TYR A 176 -0.73 13.57 -4.29
N GLU A 177 0.51 13.41 -3.81
CA GLU A 177 1.51 14.49 -3.81
C GLU A 177 2.24 14.60 -5.15
N VAL A 178 2.57 13.44 -5.77
CA VAL A 178 3.36 13.43 -7.01
C VAL A 178 2.49 13.46 -8.27
N GLY A 179 1.18 13.23 -8.16
CA GLY A 179 0.23 13.25 -9.27
C GLY A 179 0.26 12.01 -10.17
N TRP A 180 0.94 10.94 -9.73
CA TRP A 180 1.04 9.66 -10.43
C TRP A 180 0.72 8.52 -9.48
N ALA A 181 -0.07 7.54 -9.93
CA ALA A 181 -0.42 6.36 -9.14
C ALA A 181 0.08 5.09 -9.85
N LYS A 182 0.51 4.08 -9.10
CA LYS A 182 0.75 2.74 -9.66
C LYS A 182 -0.53 2.23 -10.34
N PRO A 183 -0.48 1.68 -11.54
CA PRO A 183 0.67 1.13 -12.24
C PRO A 183 1.43 2.10 -13.17
N GLU A 184 1.22 3.41 -13.08
CA GLU A 184 1.90 4.37 -13.96
C GLU A 184 3.43 4.32 -13.76
N PRO A 185 4.24 4.23 -14.85
CA PRO A 185 5.69 4.14 -14.75
C PRO A 185 6.33 5.30 -13.99
N ALA A 186 5.74 6.49 -14.07
CA ALA A 186 6.30 7.72 -13.52
C ALA A 186 6.56 7.64 -12.01
N ILE A 187 5.66 7.00 -11.22
CA ILE A 187 5.83 6.91 -9.77
C ILE A 187 7.03 6.04 -9.37
N PHE A 188 7.28 4.95 -10.10
CA PHE A 188 8.43 4.06 -9.86
C PHE A 188 9.74 4.72 -10.27
N LEU A 189 9.74 5.44 -11.42
CA LEU A 189 10.91 6.18 -11.89
C LEU A 189 11.27 7.32 -10.94
N ASP A 190 10.29 8.06 -10.41
CA ASP A 190 10.53 9.10 -9.40
C ASP A 190 11.20 8.50 -8.14
N ALA A 191 10.73 7.33 -7.70
CA ALA A 191 11.35 6.62 -6.58
C ALA A 191 12.82 6.22 -6.86
N CYS A 192 13.10 5.65 -8.03
CA CYS A 192 14.47 5.30 -8.43
C CYS A 192 15.38 6.53 -8.53
N ILE A 193 14.88 7.63 -9.11
CA ILE A 193 15.64 8.90 -9.22
C ILE A 193 15.98 9.44 -7.84
N ARG A 194 15.03 9.50 -6.92
CA ARG A 194 15.26 9.99 -5.55
C ARG A 194 16.26 9.12 -4.78
N LEU A 195 16.22 7.81 -4.98
CA LEU A 195 17.17 6.88 -4.36
C LEU A 195 18.52 6.83 -5.07
N GLY A 196 18.67 7.48 -6.24
CA GLY A 196 19.91 7.50 -7.03
C GLY A 196 20.29 6.12 -7.59
N VAL A 197 19.31 5.31 -8.00
CA VAL A 197 19.53 3.98 -8.58
C VAL A 197 18.85 3.82 -9.93
N GLU A 198 19.42 2.96 -10.77
CA GLU A 198 18.77 2.54 -12.01
C GLU A 198 17.63 1.57 -11.70
N PRO A 199 16.53 1.56 -12.50
CA PRO A 199 15.41 0.63 -12.29
C PRO A 199 15.85 -0.83 -12.14
N GLY A 200 16.77 -1.33 -12.96
CA GLY A 200 17.30 -2.70 -12.90
C GLY A 200 18.07 -3.05 -11.62
N ASP A 201 18.43 -2.05 -10.81
CA ASP A 201 19.11 -2.22 -9.52
C ASP A 201 18.11 -2.09 -8.33
N ALA A 202 16.83 -1.86 -8.61
CA ALA A 202 15.78 -1.76 -7.60
C ALA A 202 14.96 -3.05 -7.45
N LEU A 203 14.33 -3.20 -6.29
CA LEU A 203 13.33 -4.21 -5.99
C LEU A 203 12.05 -3.51 -5.53
N MET A 204 10.92 -3.75 -6.20
CA MET A 204 9.59 -3.38 -5.70
C MET A 204 9.03 -4.52 -4.87
N VAL A 205 8.51 -4.21 -3.70
CA VAL A 205 7.80 -5.13 -2.81
C VAL A 205 6.39 -4.62 -2.63
N GLY A 206 5.40 -5.42 -2.99
CA GLY A 206 3.99 -5.05 -2.93
C GLY A 206 3.08 -6.26 -2.85
N ASP A 207 1.77 -6.05 -2.82
CA ASP A 207 0.76 -7.11 -2.73
C ASP A 207 -0.17 -7.18 -3.95
N SER A 208 -0.03 -6.24 -4.89
CA SER A 208 -1.00 -6.03 -5.97
C SER A 208 -0.39 -6.07 -7.38
N MET A 209 -1.26 -6.20 -8.38
CA MET A 209 -0.85 -6.07 -9.78
C MET A 209 -0.38 -4.66 -10.15
N ALA A 210 -0.81 -3.64 -9.40
CA ALA A 210 -0.29 -2.28 -9.59
C ALA A 210 1.19 -2.18 -9.25
N ASP A 211 1.65 -2.93 -8.23
CA ASP A 211 3.07 -3.04 -7.87
C ASP A 211 3.86 -3.88 -8.87
N ALA A 212 3.23 -4.96 -9.36
CA ALA A 212 3.84 -5.83 -10.37
C ALA A 212 4.19 -5.11 -11.67
N ALA A 213 3.51 -4.01 -12.00
CA ALA A 213 3.80 -3.20 -13.19
C ALA A 213 5.22 -2.59 -13.21
N ALA A 214 5.89 -2.51 -12.05
CA ALA A 214 7.30 -2.13 -11.98
C ALA A 214 8.22 -3.01 -12.87
N ILE A 215 7.80 -4.24 -13.17
CA ILE A 215 8.53 -5.18 -14.05
C ILE A 215 8.72 -4.60 -15.46
N ASP A 216 7.77 -3.82 -15.97
CA ASP A 216 7.84 -3.22 -17.30
C ASP A 216 8.99 -2.21 -17.43
N LEU A 217 9.52 -1.73 -16.30
CA LEU A 217 10.68 -0.85 -16.20
C LEU A 217 12.00 -1.60 -15.94
N GLY A 218 11.95 -2.94 -15.85
CA GLY A 218 13.09 -3.76 -15.45
C GLY A 218 13.35 -3.79 -13.95
N ILE A 219 12.46 -3.22 -13.12
CA ILE A 219 12.50 -3.34 -11.67
C ILE A 219 12.06 -4.76 -11.29
N ARG A 220 12.87 -5.46 -10.51
CA ARG A 220 12.45 -6.75 -9.97
C ARG A 220 11.31 -6.56 -8.98
N THR A 221 10.38 -7.50 -8.94
CA THR A 221 9.21 -7.37 -8.07
C THR A 221 9.02 -8.62 -7.23
N LEU A 222 8.77 -8.42 -5.93
CA LEU A 222 8.33 -9.45 -4.99
C LEU A 222 6.90 -9.12 -4.58
N LEU A 223 5.96 -10.00 -4.92
CA LEU A 223 4.60 -9.90 -4.43
C LEU A 223 4.44 -10.76 -3.19
N VAL A 224 3.85 -10.18 -2.15
CA VAL A 224 3.51 -10.84 -0.90
C VAL A 224 2.03 -11.20 -0.84
N PRO A 225 1.65 -12.27 -0.12
CA PRO A 225 0.26 -12.65 0.02
C PRO A 225 -0.50 -11.69 0.95
N HIS A 226 -1.81 -11.61 0.78
CA HIS A 226 -2.67 -10.97 1.79
C HIS A 226 -2.71 -11.82 3.06
N THR A 227 -2.52 -11.18 4.23
CA THR A 227 -2.57 -11.81 5.55
C THR A 227 -3.33 -10.92 6.54
N GLU A 228 -3.70 -11.48 7.69
CA GLU A 228 -4.40 -10.73 8.74
C GLU A 228 -3.49 -9.67 9.40
N PRO A 229 -4.07 -8.58 9.94
CA PRO A 229 -3.32 -7.56 10.65
C PRO A 229 -2.44 -8.14 11.77
N GLY A 230 -1.19 -7.73 11.83
CA GLY A 230 -0.24 -8.17 12.85
C GLY A 230 0.38 -9.56 12.63
N GLU A 231 -0.06 -10.32 11.64
CA GLU A 231 0.60 -11.57 11.22
C GLU A 231 1.86 -11.29 10.40
N ARG A 232 2.57 -12.34 10.00
CA ARG A 232 3.73 -12.23 9.10
C ARG A 232 3.26 -12.29 7.65
N VAL A 233 3.72 -11.34 6.84
CA VAL A 233 3.41 -11.28 5.40
C VAL A 233 4.53 -11.88 4.54
N GLY A 234 5.73 -12.08 5.10
CA GLY A 234 6.86 -12.72 4.42
C GLY A 234 7.83 -11.74 3.75
N ILE A 235 7.75 -10.43 4.05
CA ILE A 235 8.69 -9.43 3.51
C ILE A 235 10.13 -9.63 3.99
N ASP A 236 10.37 -10.40 5.06
CA ASP A 236 11.72 -10.76 5.50
C ASP A 236 12.54 -11.47 4.41
N ALA A 237 11.89 -12.07 3.41
CA ALA A 237 12.54 -12.63 2.22
C ALA A 237 13.42 -11.59 1.49
N VAL A 238 13.05 -10.31 1.53
CA VAL A 238 13.80 -9.20 0.93
C VAL A 238 15.24 -9.16 1.45
N THR A 239 15.45 -9.43 2.73
CA THR A 239 16.79 -9.42 3.34
C THR A 239 17.74 -10.44 2.71
N ARG A 240 17.22 -11.49 2.08
CA ARG A 240 17.99 -12.52 1.37
C ARG A 240 18.24 -12.15 -0.09
N LEU A 241 17.37 -11.33 -0.68
CA LEU A 241 17.47 -10.89 -2.08
C LEU A 241 18.43 -9.73 -2.26
N VAL A 242 18.55 -8.88 -1.24
CA VAL A 242 19.42 -7.69 -1.28
C VAL A 242 20.85 -8.09 -0.93
N HIS A 243 21.78 -7.86 -1.86
CA HIS A 243 23.20 -8.07 -1.64
C HIS A 243 23.78 -6.96 -0.77
N ARG A 244 24.71 -7.32 0.12
CA ARG A 244 25.50 -6.30 0.82
C ARG A 244 26.23 -5.44 -0.21
N PRO A 245 26.19 -4.10 -0.11
CA PRO A 245 27.12 -3.27 -0.86
C PRO A 245 28.53 -3.77 -0.55
N ARG A 246 29.33 -4.06 -1.58
CA ARG A 246 30.77 -4.29 -1.37
C ARG A 246 31.38 -2.96 -0.92
N ALA A 247 32.03 -2.97 0.24
CA ALA A 247 32.79 -1.85 0.76
C ALA A 247 33.91 -1.46 -0.19
#